data_7f886620fda5692d3901815b039249d3
#
_entry.id   7f886620fda5692d3901815b039249d3
#
_cell.length_a   1.000
_cell.length_b   1.000
_cell.length_c   1.000
_cell.angle_alpha   90.00
_cell.angle_beta   90.00
_cell.angle_gamma   90.00
#
_symmetry.space_group_name_H-M   'P 1'
#
loop_
_entity.id
_entity.type
_entity.pdbx_description
1 polymer ?
#
loop_
_entity_poly.entity_id
_entity_poly.type
_entity_poly.pdbx_seq_one_letter_code
_entity_poly.pdbx_strand_id
1 'polypeptide(L)'
;IREFLITEYLHTAKDLDQLVATTKPQKLKVILPVLARTLCRFHAKGFYSRHLRSGNIMVDLKGDDPAIWFIDLDRMTRSKMKGTSRFLSTISRAYADIYPELPDRDRSFLLAITFDSALKRNIYHEPRQQDAFTKKVIKQIKARNPGAKF
;
A
#
# COMPACT_ATOMS: atom_id res chain seq x y z
N ILE A 1 12.06 -34.72 3.96
CA ILE A 1 11.39 -34.10 2.79
C ILE A 1 12.06 -32.76 2.58
N ARG A 2 12.61 -32.54 1.37
CA ARG A 2 13.15 -31.21 0.99
C ARG A 2 12.03 -30.49 0.24
N GLU A 3 11.58 -29.38 0.81
CA GLU A 3 10.61 -28.51 0.15
C GLU A 3 11.37 -27.53 -0.75
N PHE A 4 10.90 -27.34 -1.98
CA PHE A 4 11.44 -26.38 -2.91
C PHE A 4 10.33 -25.36 -3.25
N LEU A 5 10.65 -24.09 -3.11
CA LEU A 5 9.81 -23.00 -3.59
C LEU A 5 10.40 -22.49 -4.90
N ILE A 6 9.63 -22.58 -5.98
CA ILE A 6 9.99 -21.97 -7.26
C ILE A 6 9.18 -20.71 -7.41
N THR A 7 9.87 -19.58 -7.60
CA THR A 7 9.24 -18.27 -7.82
C THR A 7 9.68 -17.69 -9.14
N GLU A 8 8.80 -16.93 -9.78
CA GLU A 8 9.15 -16.14 -10.94
C GLU A 8 10.10 -15.00 -10.54
N TYR A 9 11.15 -14.79 -11.32
CA TYR A 9 12.06 -13.66 -11.10
C TYR A 9 11.56 -12.41 -11.83
N LEU A 10 11.35 -11.35 -11.08
CA LEU A 10 10.84 -10.07 -11.58
C LEU A 10 12.01 -9.19 -12.07
N HIS A 11 12.50 -9.42 -13.27
CA HIS A 11 13.70 -8.74 -13.80
C HIS A 11 13.60 -7.22 -13.90
N THR A 12 12.40 -6.68 -14.11
CA THR A 12 12.16 -5.25 -14.38
C THR A 12 11.52 -4.52 -13.23
N ALA A 13 11.04 -5.25 -12.21
CA ALA A 13 10.40 -4.66 -11.07
C ALA A 13 11.42 -4.04 -10.10
N LYS A 14 11.04 -2.90 -9.52
CA LYS A 14 11.79 -2.21 -8.46
C LYS A 14 10.95 -2.20 -7.20
N ASP A 15 11.60 -2.19 -6.03
CA ASP A 15 10.86 -1.96 -4.80
C ASP A 15 10.29 -0.54 -4.76
N LEU A 16 9.19 -0.40 -4.04
CA LEU A 16 8.43 0.85 -4.02
C LEU A 16 9.22 2.01 -3.41
N ASP A 17 10.12 1.74 -2.43
CA ASP A 17 10.94 2.78 -1.80
C ASP A 17 11.92 3.39 -2.81
N GLN A 18 12.68 2.54 -3.50
CA GLN A 18 13.61 2.98 -4.54
C GLN A 18 12.86 3.71 -5.65
N LEU A 19 11.68 3.21 -6.01
CA LEU A 19 10.90 3.79 -7.07
C LEU A 19 10.42 5.20 -6.71
N VAL A 20 9.90 5.41 -5.50
CA VAL A 20 9.44 6.74 -5.04
C VAL A 20 10.60 7.72 -4.98
N ALA A 21 11.76 7.30 -4.47
CA ALA A 21 12.95 8.15 -4.35
C ALA A 21 13.54 8.56 -5.71
N THR A 22 13.36 7.76 -6.78
CA THR A 22 14.01 7.98 -8.08
C THR A 22 13.07 8.39 -9.21
N THR A 23 11.76 8.33 -8.97
CA THR A 23 10.76 8.49 -10.04
C THR A 23 10.23 9.92 -10.11
N LYS A 24 10.07 10.42 -11.35
CA LYS A 24 9.46 11.73 -11.58
C LYS A 24 8.00 11.76 -11.11
N PRO A 25 7.49 12.91 -10.59
CA PRO A 25 6.12 13.02 -10.07
C PRO A 25 5.01 12.56 -11.03
N GLN A 26 5.21 12.72 -12.34
CA GLN A 26 4.25 12.30 -13.35
C GLN A 26 4.00 10.78 -13.34
N LYS A 27 5.05 9.98 -13.13
CA LYS A 27 4.92 8.53 -13.04
C LYS A 27 4.28 8.08 -11.73
N LEU A 28 4.49 8.81 -10.64
CA LEU A 28 3.83 8.52 -9.36
C LEU A 28 2.31 8.60 -9.48
N LYS A 29 1.78 9.54 -10.28
CA LYS A 29 0.32 9.65 -10.53
C LYS A 29 -0.30 8.40 -11.16
N VAL A 30 0.48 7.59 -11.85
CA VAL A 30 0.01 6.33 -12.42
C VAL A 30 0.18 5.18 -11.41
N ILE A 31 1.27 5.17 -10.66
CA ILE A 31 1.61 4.10 -9.71
C ILE A 31 0.69 4.13 -8.47
N LEU A 32 0.50 5.30 -7.84
CA LEU A 32 -0.23 5.43 -6.58
C LEU A 32 -1.68 4.92 -6.66
N PRO A 33 -2.46 5.19 -7.72
CA PRO A 33 -3.80 4.62 -7.87
C PRO A 33 -3.81 3.09 -7.97
N VAL A 34 -2.84 2.51 -8.69
CA VAL A 34 -2.75 1.06 -8.84
C VAL A 34 -2.37 0.42 -7.51
N LEU A 35 -1.43 1.01 -6.77
CA LEU A 35 -1.06 0.60 -5.42
C LEU A 35 -2.26 0.60 -4.47
N ALA A 36 -2.98 1.73 -4.39
CA ALA A 36 -4.15 1.88 -3.54
C ALA A 36 -5.22 0.81 -3.84
N ARG A 37 -5.56 0.63 -5.13
CA ARG A 37 -6.53 -0.39 -5.56
C ARG A 37 -6.07 -1.80 -5.24
N THR A 38 -4.78 -2.10 -5.40
CA THR A 38 -4.22 -3.43 -5.15
C THR A 38 -4.23 -3.76 -3.66
N LEU A 39 -3.86 -2.83 -2.79
CA LEU A 39 -3.93 -2.99 -1.33
C LEU A 39 -5.38 -3.17 -0.84
N CYS A 40 -6.31 -2.39 -1.36
CA CYS A 40 -7.73 -2.55 -1.03
C CYS A 40 -8.28 -3.90 -1.52
N ARG A 41 -7.90 -4.37 -2.71
CA ARG A 41 -8.28 -5.69 -3.24
C ARG A 41 -7.68 -6.82 -2.40
N PHE A 42 -6.43 -6.70 -1.99
CA PHE A 42 -5.75 -7.64 -1.10
C PHE A 42 -6.52 -7.80 0.21
N HIS A 43 -6.86 -6.68 0.85
CA HIS A 43 -7.63 -6.70 2.09
C HIS A 43 -9.07 -7.22 1.90
N ALA A 44 -9.75 -6.83 0.82
CA ALA A 44 -11.12 -7.29 0.53
C ALA A 44 -11.20 -8.82 0.31
N LYS A 45 -10.12 -9.46 -0.12
CA LYS A 45 -9.98 -10.91 -0.19
C LYS A 45 -9.70 -11.57 1.17
N GLY A 46 -9.62 -10.79 2.25
CA GLY A 46 -9.37 -11.24 3.61
C GLY A 46 -7.90 -11.39 3.97
N PHE A 47 -6.98 -10.94 3.12
CA PHE A 47 -5.55 -10.97 3.42
C PHE A 47 -5.12 -9.74 4.20
N TYR A 48 -4.22 -9.93 5.16
CA TYR A 48 -3.48 -8.86 5.80
C TYR A 48 -2.08 -9.32 6.16
N SER A 49 -1.14 -8.39 6.22
CA SER A 49 0.23 -8.67 6.63
C SER A 49 0.70 -7.62 7.64
N ARG A 50 1.39 -8.09 8.68
CA ARG A 50 2.09 -7.22 9.63
C ARG A 50 3.46 -6.77 9.12
N HIS A 51 3.92 -7.31 7.98
CA HIS A 51 5.22 -7.06 7.38
C HIS A 51 5.15 -6.47 5.97
N LEU A 52 3.96 -6.06 5.51
CA LEU A 52 3.81 -5.40 4.21
C LEU A 52 4.36 -3.97 4.30
N ARG A 53 5.68 -3.86 4.12
CA ARG A 53 6.39 -2.58 3.99
C ARG A 53 6.57 -2.26 2.51
N SER A 54 6.90 -1.00 2.21
CA SER A 54 7.19 -0.54 0.85
C SER A 54 8.33 -1.31 0.17
N GLY A 55 9.38 -1.70 0.88
CA GLY A 55 10.45 -2.56 0.36
C GLY A 55 10.00 -3.99 0.00
N ASN A 56 8.83 -4.44 0.48
CA ASN A 56 8.22 -5.72 0.12
C ASN A 56 7.12 -5.57 -0.95
N ILE A 57 7.04 -4.42 -1.59
CA ILE A 57 6.11 -4.10 -2.68
C ILE A 57 6.93 -3.82 -3.92
N MET A 58 6.90 -4.75 -4.85
CA MET A 58 7.58 -4.62 -6.13
C MET A 58 6.65 -4.00 -7.16
N VAL A 59 7.17 -3.08 -7.96
CA VAL A 59 6.44 -2.38 -9.02
C VAL A 59 7.15 -2.61 -10.34
N ASP A 60 6.45 -3.18 -11.29
CA ASP A 60 6.91 -3.32 -12.67
C ASP A 60 6.21 -2.27 -13.55
N LEU A 61 7.00 -1.52 -14.31
CA LEU A 61 6.56 -0.46 -15.21
C LEU A 61 6.75 -0.82 -16.69
N LYS A 62 6.99 -2.08 -16.99
CA LYS A 62 7.29 -2.52 -18.36
C LYS A 62 6.07 -2.48 -19.29
N GLY A 63 4.85 -2.67 -18.75
CA GLY A 63 3.61 -2.61 -19.50
C GLY A 63 2.98 -1.23 -19.51
N ASP A 64 1.82 -1.10 -20.16
CA ASP A 64 1.02 0.14 -20.22
C ASP A 64 0.52 0.53 -18.81
N ASP A 65 0.17 -0.46 -18.00
CA ASP A 65 -0.23 -0.29 -16.61
C ASP A 65 0.82 -0.85 -15.65
N PRO A 66 1.08 -0.17 -14.52
CA PRO A 66 1.96 -0.69 -13.47
C PRO A 66 1.43 -2.01 -12.90
N ALA A 67 2.30 -3.01 -12.80
CA ALA A 67 2.01 -4.25 -12.08
C ALA A 67 2.58 -4.16 -10.66
N ILE A 68 1.78 -4.54 -9.66
CA ILE A 68 2.16 -4.54 -8.25
C ILE A 68 2.25 -5.97 -7.74
N TRP A 69 3.38 -6.31 -7.15
CA TRP A 69 3.67 -7.61 -6.57
C TRP A 69 4.01 -7.46 -5.10
N PHE A 70 3.53 -8.37 -4.27
CA PHE A 70 3.92 -8.46 -2.86
C PHE A 70 4.88 -9.62 -2.71
N ILE A 71 6.01 -9.36 -2.07
CA ILE A 71 7.03 -10.35 -1.74
C ILE A 71 7.13 -10.50 -0.23
N ASP A 72 7.89 -11.49 0.26
CA ASP A 72 8.07 -11.76 1.70
C ASP A 72 6.74 -11.96 2.44
N LEU A 73 5.97 -12.95 1.97
CA LEU A 73 4.60 -13.22 2.44
C LEU A 73 4.54 -14.20 3.62
N ASP A 74 5.66 -14.50 4.26
CA ASP A 74 5.80 -15.47 5.37
C ASP A 74 4.88 -15.16 6.56
N ARG A 75 4.56 -13.89 6.78
CA ARG A 75 3.65 -13.42 7.84
C ARG A 75 2.31 -12.89 7.32
N MET A 76 1.94 -13.32 6.14
CA MET A 76 0.63 -13.06 5.61
C MET A 76 -0.40 -13.95 6.30
N THR A 77 -1.51 -13.34 6.71
CA THR A 77 -2.62 -14.06 7.34
C THR A 77 -3.88 -13.85 6.51
N ARG A 78 -4.67 -14.92 6.36
CA ARG A 78 -6.01 -14.85 5.79
C ARG A 78 -7.03 -14.88 6.92
N SER A 79 -7.96 -13.94 6.93
CA SER A 79 -9.02 -13.84 7.93
C SER A 79 -10.37 -13.60 7.27
N LYS A 80 -11.40 -14.28 7.75
CA LYS A 80 -12.78 -14.01 7.36
C LYS A 80 -13.28 -12.65 7.87
N MET A 81 -12.67 -12.12 8.94
CA MET A 81 -13.03 -10.81 9.50
C MET A 81 -12.29 -9.69 8.77
N LYS A 82 -13.01 -8.95 7.95
CA LYS A 82 -12.53 -7.78 7.21
C LYS A 82 -12.65 -6.52 8.07
N GLY A 83 -11.92 -6.47 9.19
CA GLY A 83 -12.02 -5.32 10.10
C GLY A 83 -11.23 -4.09 9.61
N THR A 84 -11.82 -2.91 9.75
CA THR A 84 -11.18 -1.62 9.41
C THR A 84 -9.86 -1.38 10.14
N SER A 85 -9.70 -1.88 11.36
CA SER A 85 -8.45 -1.79 12.13
C SER A 85 -7.28 -2.51 11.43
N ARG A 86 -7.51 -3.71 10.88
CA ARG A 86 -6.50 -4.46 10.12
C ARG A 86 -6.16 -3.78 8.81
N PHE A 87 -7.19 -3.24 8.14
CA PHE A 87 -6.99 -2.44 6.93
C PHE A 87 -6.10 -1.23 7.20
N LEU A 88 -6.42 -0.42 8.21
CA LEU A 88 -5.62 0.73 8.63
C LEU A 88 -4.17 0.33 8.95
N SER A 89 -3.97 -0.78 9.66
CA SER A 89 -2.63 -1.28 9.97
C SER A 89 -1.85 -1.68 8.71
N THR A 90 -2.49 -2.35 7.76
CA THR A 90 -1.86 -2.75 6.48
C THR A 90 -1.47 -1.53 5.66
N ILE A 91 -2.42 -0.59 5.45
CA ILE A 91 -2.20 0.63 4.66
C ILE A 91 -1.11 1.50 5.27
N SER A 92 -1.17 1.77 6.58
CA SER A 92 -0.17 2.62 7.23
C SER A 92 1.24 2.01 7.26
N ARG A 93 1.37 0.68 7.19
CA ARG A 93 2.69 0.04 7.01
C ARG A 93 3.21 0.14 5.60
N ALA A 94 2.35 -0.15 4.61
CA ALA A 94 2.70 -0.03 3.21
C ALA A 94 3.11 1.39 2.81
N TYR A 95 2.56 2.40 3.49
CA TYR A 95 2.83 3.81 3.20
C TYR A 95 3.87 4.45 4.14
N ALA A 96 4.27 3.78 5.22
CA ALA A 96 5.11 4.40 6.26
C ALA A 96 6.38 5.04 5.69
N ASP A 97 7.08 4.34 4.82
CA ASP A 97 8.38 4.78 4.33
C ASP A 97 8.25 5.75 3.14
N ILE A 98 7.22 5.57 2.30
CA ILE A 98 7.02 6.38 1.09
C ILE A 98 6.25 7.69 1.34
N TYR A 99 5.32 7.70 2.31
CA TYR A 99 4.44 8.84 2.54
C TYR A 99 5.18 10.14 2.89
N PRO A 100 6.23 10.12 3.73
CA PRO A 100 7.03 11.32 4.00
C PRO A 100 7.75 11.86 2.77
N GLU A 101 8.13 10.99 1.83
CA GLU A 101 8.88 11.34 0.62
C GLU A 101 7.99 11.92 -0.50
N LEU A 102 6.67 11.74 -0.38
CA LEU A 102 5.74 12.27 -1.37
C LEU A 102 5.49 13.77 -1.17
N PRO A 103 5.30 14.56 -2.26
CA PRO A 103 4.76 15.91 -2.17
C PRO A 103 3.38 15.93 -1.51
N ASP A 104 3.02 17.01 -0.83
CA ASP A 104 1.74 17.14 -0.09
C ASP A 104 0.51 16.82 -0.95
N ARG A 105 0.52 17.27 -2.20
CA ARG A 105 -0.54 16.96 -3.17
C ARG A 105 -0.69 15.46 -3.39
N ASP A 106 0.42 14.75 -3.53
CA ASP A 106 0.42 13.31 -3.83
C ASP A 106 0.10 12.51 -2.56
N ARG A 107 0.46 13.00 -1.37
CA ARG A 107 0.02 12.45 -0.08
C ARG A 107 -1.50 12.49 0.05
N SER A 108 -2.09 13.66 -0.19
CA SER A 108 -3.54 13.84 -0.12
C SER A 108 -4.27 12.99 -1.16
N PHE A 109 -3.75 12.94 -2.38
CA PHE A 109 -4.27 12.12 -3.46
C PHE A 109 -4.22 10.62 -3.13
N LEU A 110 -3.10 10.13 -2.59
CA LEU A 110 -2.94 8.72 -2.21
C LEU A 110 -3.97 8.30 -1.16
N LEU A 111 -4.19 9.11 -0.13
CA LEU A 111 -5.19 8.81 0.90
C LEU A 111 -6.63 8.88 0.37
N ALA A 112 -6.94 9.86 -0.46
CA ALA A 112 -8.27 10.00 -1.07
C ALA A 112 -8.61 8.81 -1.96
N ILE A 113 -7.71 8.39 -2.86
CA ILE A 113 -7.95 7.25 -3.74
C ILE A 113 -7.95 5.91 -3.01
N THR A 114 -7.20 5.80 -1.92
CA THR A 114 -7.24 4.63 -1.05
C THR A 114 -8.59 4.50 -0.38
N PHE A 115 -9.13 5.60 0.15
CA PHE A 115 -10.45 5.62 0.78
C PHE A 115 -11.56 5.32 -0.22
N ASP A 116 -11.57 5.96 -1.40
CA ASP A 116 -12.51 5.66 -2.49
C ASP A 116 -12.48 4.18 -2.89
N SER A 117 -11.28 3.62 -3.03
CA SER A 117 -11.10 2.20 -3.33
C SER A 117 -11.60 1.27 -2.22
N ALA A 118 -11.50 1.70 -0.98
CA ALA A 118 -11.99 0.97 0.20
C ALA A 118 -13.53 1.03 0.29
N LEU A 119 -14.15 2.16 -0.04
CA LEU A 119 -15.62 2.28 -0.16
C LEU A 119 -16.16 1.33 -1.23
N LYS A 120 -15.59 1.34 -2.42
CA LYS A 120 -15.99 0.45 -3.54
C LYS A 120 -15.88 -1.05 -3.21
N ARG A 121 -15.16 -1.41 -2.16
CA ARG A 121 -14.98 -2.80 -1.69
C ARG A 121 -15.65 -3.12 -0.36
N ASN A 122 -16.52 -2.23 0.08
CA ASN A 122 -17.26 -2.37 1.36
C ASN A 122 -16.32 -2.58 2.58
N ILE A 123 -15.12 -2.02 2.56
CA ILE A 123 -14.22 -1.94 3.72
C ILE A 123 -14.66 -0.79 4.62
N TYR A 124 -15.06 0.32 3.99
CA TYR A 124 -15.81 1.43 4.59
C TYR A 124 -17.17 1.53 3.92
N HIS A 125 -18.16 2.10 4.63
CA HIS A 125 -19.55 2.10 4.16
C HIS A 125 -20.07 3.51 3.88
N GLU A 126 -19.42 4.54 4.40
CA GLU A 126 -19.93 5.91 4.35
C GLU A 126 -18.83 6.90 3.93
N PRO A 127 -19.09 7.77 2.93
CA PRO A 127 -18.14 8.80 2.49
C PRO A 127 -17.67 9.73 3.62
N ARG A 128 -18.55 10.06 4.58
CA ARG A 128 -18.22 10.91 5.74
C ARG A 128 -17.12 10.35 6.65
N GLN A 129 -16.74 9.08 6.49
CA GLN A 129 -15.66 8.46 7.26
C GLN A 129 -14.25 8.82 6.74
N GLN A 130 -14.14 9.54 5.61
CA GLN A 130 -12.86 9.86 4.97
C GLN A 130 -11.90 10.63 5.88
N ASP A 131 -12.38 11.66 6.57
CA ASP A 131 -11.53 12.47 7.47
C ASP A 131 -11.00 11.64 8.64
N ALA A 132 -11.87 10.80 9.23
CA ALA A 132 -11.46 9.91 10.31
C ALA A 132 -10.45 8.86 9.84
N PHE A 133 -10.63 8.32 8.63
CA PHE A 133 -9.66 7.43 7.99
C PHE A 133 -8.31 8.12 7.82
N THR A 134 -8.30 9.29 7.17
CA THR A 134 -7.10 10.08 6.90
C THR A 134 -6.32 10.36 8.18
N LYS A 135 -6.99 10.89 9.22
CA LYS A 135 -6.37 11.17 10.53
C LYS A 135 -5.75 9.91 11.17
N LYS A 136 -6.45 8.78 11.11
CA LYS A 136 -5.96 7.51 11.68
C LYS A 136 -4.75 6.97 10.91
N VAL A 137 -4.76 7.01 9.59
CA VAL A 137 -3.62 6.58 8.75
C VAL A 137 -2.40 7.43 9.05
N ILE A 138 -2.53 8.77 9.01
CA ILE A 138 -1.42 9.69 9.29
C ILE A 138 -0.87 9.46 10.70
N LYS A 139 -1.74 9.33 11.73
CA LYS A 139 -1.31 9.04 13.10
C LYS A 139 -0.47 7.76 13.17
N GLN A 140 -0.88 6.70 12.48
CA GLN A 140 -0.15 5.44 12.48
C GLN A 140 1.17 5.52 11.70
N ILE A 141 1.23 6.27 10.59
CA ILE A 141 2.45 6.52 9.84
C ILE A 141 3.46 7.31 10.71
N LYS A 142 3.02 8.38 11.36
CA LYS A 142 3.86 9.17 12.28
C LYS A 142 4.42 8.32 13.42
N ALA A 143 3.61 7.43 14.00
CA ALA A 143 4.07 6.53 15.06
C ALA A 143 5.14 5.54 14.60
N ARG A 144 5.18 5.20 13.29
CA ARG A 144 6.18 4.32 12.70
C ARG A 144 7.47 5.03 12.26
N ASN A 145 7.35 6.33 11.96
CA ASN A 145 8.44 7.19 11.49
C ASN A 145 8.52 8.48 12.33
N PRO A 146 8.92 8.40 13.60
CA PRO A 146 8.90 9.57 14.50
C PRO A 146 9.85 10.70 14.07
N GLY A 147 10.85 10.42 13.24
CA GLY A 147 11.78 11.41 12.69
C GLY A 147 11.39 11.99 11.34
N ALA A 148 10.34 11.49 10.69
CA ALA A 148 9.93 11.98 9.38
C ALA A 148 9.25 13.34 9.47
N LYS A 149 9.59 14.25 8.56
CA LYS A 149 8.90 15.53 8.39
C LYS A 149 7.59 15.31 7.61
N PHE A 150 6.49 15.82 8.15
CA PHE A 150 5.14 15.71 7.57
C PHE A 150 4.56 17.08 7.29
#